data_6087895a68e47bbeed55f453ae4fc76e
#
_entry.id   6087895a68e47bbeed55f453ae4fc76e
#
_cell.length_a   1.000
_cell.length_b   1.000
_cell.length_c   1.000
_cell.angle_alpha   90.00
_cell.angle_beta   90.00
_cell.angle_gamma   90.00
#
_symmetry.space_group_name_H-M   'P 1'
#
loop_
_entity.id
_entity.type
_entity.pdbx_description
1 polymer ?
#
loop_
_entity_poly.entity_id
_entity_poly.type
_entity_poly.pdbx_seq_one_letter_code
_entity_poly.pdbx_strand_id
1 'polypeptide(L)'
;MIKKALVFLAPGFEELEALAPVDVLRRANVSVAVAGVQADAAGRVFGAHNVPVVCDLPVEELDLSGFDLVYFPGGMPGAVNLASCGLCLDAARRVHDSGGLVCAICAAPIVLDAAGLLDGMEYTCYPGFEKRISHGVYTGKFIQKSGRILTACGPGAALDFSLEILRSGGMGALASQLADGMMARR
;
A
#
# COMPACT_ATOMS: atom_id res chain seq x y z
N MET A 1 13.03 5.12 10.85
CA MET A 1 12.71 3.66 10.75
C MET A 1 11.21 3.48 10.93
N ILE A 2 10.58 2.65 10.11
CA ILE A 2 9.15 2.31 10.22
C ILE A 2 8.95 1.43 11.46
N LYS A 3 8.02 1.81 12.32
CA LYS A 3 7.63 1.03 13.52
C LYS A 3 6.18 0.55 13.42
N LYS A 4 5.30 1.37 12.85
CA LYS A 4 3.87 1.08 12.75
C LYS A 4 3.37 1.34 11.33
N ALA A 5 2.77 0.34 10.72
CA ALA A 5 2.25 0.38 9.35
C ALA A 5 0.75 0.10 9.32
N LEU A 6 0.06 0.76 8.42
CA LEU A 6 -1.36 0.58 8.13
C LEU A 6 -1.54 0.05 6.72
N VAL A 7 -2.25 -1.06 6.58
CA VAL A 7 -2.61 -1.64 5.29
C VAL A 7 -4.13 -1.65 5.17
N PHE A 8 -4.67 -1.07 4.12
CA PHE A 8 -6.10 -1.09 3.86
C PHE A 8 -6.48 -2.20 2.91
N LEU A 9 -7.57 -2.90 3.21
CA LEU A 9 -8.21 -3.86 2.31
C LEU A 9 -9.65 -3.43 2.04
N ALA A 10 -10.07 -3.50 0.78
CA ALA A 10 -11.47 -3.32 0.37
C ALA A 10 -11.87 -4.46 -0.58
N PRO A 11 -13.16 -4.83 -0.68
CA PRO A 11 -13.62 -5.91 -1.56
C PRO A 11 -13.05 -5.77 -2.98
N GLY A 12 -12.43 -6.83 -3.47
CA GLY A 12 -11.74 -6.87 -4.77
C GLY A 12 -10.29 -6.38 -4.73
N PHE A 13 -9.64 -6.34 -3.55
CA PHE A 13 -8.19 -6.13 -3.48
C PHE A 13 -7.43 -7.27 -4.19
N GLU A 14 -6.21 -7.01 -4.66
CA GLU A 14 -5.34 -8.05 -5.23
C GLU A 14 -4.53 -8.72 -4.11
N GLU A 15 -4.59 -10.04 -4.03
CA GLU A 15 -4.12 -10.83 -2.90
C GLU A 15 -2.61 -10.79 -2.72
N LEU A 16 -1.83 -10.93 -3.80
CA LEU A 16 -0.36 -10.87 -3.74
C LEU A 16 0.13 -9.49 -3.31
N GLU A 17 -0.52 -8.45 -3.84
CA GLU A 17 -0.18 -7.07 -3.54
C GLU A 17 -0.48 -6.71 -2.07
N ALA A 18 -1.55 -7.27 -1.52
CA ALA A 18 -1.95 -7.03 -0.13
C ALA A 18 -1.08 -7.80 0.87
N LEU A 19 -0.83 -9.08 0.63
CA LEU A 19 -0.24 -9.95 1.64
C LEU A 19 1.29 -9.92 1.63
N ALA A 20 1.94 -9.67 0.51
CA ALA A 20 3.40 -9.57 0.45
C ALA A 20 3.95 -8.48 1.38
N PRO A 21 3.45 -7.22 1.37
CA PRO A 21 3.94 -6.20 2.31
C PRO A 21 3.57 -6.51 3.76
N VAL A 22 2.41 -7.12 4.05
CA VAL A 22 2.05 -7.53 5.41
C VAL A 22 3.06 -8.54 5.95
N ASP A 23 3.41 -9.58 5.17
CA ASP A 23 4.40 -10.59 5.56
C ASP A 23 5.79 -9.97 5.75
N VAL A 24 6.27 -9.22 4.75
CA VAL A 24 7.62 -8.62 4.80
C VAL A 24 7.78 -7.63 5.96
N LEU A 25 6.79 -6.78 6.18
CA LEU A 25 6.82 -5.80 7.27
C LEU A 25 6.77 -6.49 8.65
N ARG A 26 5.93 -7.52 8.80
CA ARG A 26 5.87 -8.31 10.04
C ARG A 26 7.18 -9.07 10.31
N ARG A 27 7.82 -9.63 9.29
CA ARG A 27 9.19 -10.20 9.40
C ARG A 27 10.22 -9.16 9.85
N ALA A 28 10.05 -7.91 9.47
CA ALA A 28 10.90 -6.81 9.90
C ALA A 28 10.57 -6.27 11.30
N ASN A 29 9.69 -6.94 12.06
CA ASN A 29 9.17 -6.53 13.37
C ASN A 29 8.47 -5.17 13.36
N VAL A 30 7.86 -4.80 12.21
CA VAL A 30 6.96 -3.66 12.12
C VAL A 30 5.59 -4.08 12.63
N SER A 31 4.98 -3.27 13.49
CA SER A 31 3.59 -3.45 13.91
C SER A 31 2.66 -3.11 12.74
N VAL A 32 2.03 -4.12 12.13
CA VAL A 32 1.14 -3.94 10.97
C VAL A 32 -0.30 -4.11 11.41
N ALA A 33 -1.11 -3.07 11.21
CA ALA A 33 -2.55 -3.10 11.31
C ALA A 33 -3.15 -3.26 9.91
N VAL A 34 -4.02 -4.25 9.73
CA VAL A 34 -4.80 -4.46 8.50
C VAL A 34 -6.22 -3.99 8.76
N ALA A 35 -6.61 -2.89 8.12
CA ALA A 35 -7.94 -2.28 8.28
C ALA A 35 -8.87 -2.66 7.10
N GLY A 36 -10.04 -3.19 7.42
CA GLY A 36 -11.04 -3.61 6.43
C GLY A 36 -12.04 -2.51 6.12
N VAL A 37 -12.11 -2.09 4.87
CA VAL A 37 -13.19 -1.26 4.32
C VAL A 37 -14.28 -2.20 3.84
N GLN A 38 -15.54 -1.98 4.29
CA GLN A 38 -16.67 -2.84 3.96
C GLN A 38 -16.43 -4.33 4.30
N ALA A 39 -15.77 -4.60 5.42
CA ALA A 39 -15.60 -5.95 5.92
C ALA A 39 -16.97 -6.56 6.30
N ASP A 40 -17.11 -7.88 6.16
CA ASP A 40 -18.30 -8.58 6.61
C ASP A 40 -18.36 -8.67 8.16
N ALA A 41 -19.47 -9.23 8.68
CA ALA A 41 -19.67 -9.37 10.13
C ALA A 41 -18.61 -10.23 10.85
N ALA A 42 -17.81 -11.00 10.10
CA ALA A 42 -16.69 -11.78 10.62
C ALA A 42 -15.35 -11.06 10.43
N GLY A 43 -15.35 -9.79 10.04
CA GLY A 43 -14.15 -8.99 9.78
C GLY A 43 -13.41 -9.38 8.51
N ARG A 44 -14.06 -10.08 7.55
CA ARG A 44 -13.42 -10.56 6.33
C ARG A 44 -13.64 -9.59 5.18
N VAL A 45 -12.58 -9.41 4.39
CA VAL A 45 -12.64 -8.76 3.08
C VAL A 45 -12.23 -9.78 2.03
N PHE A 46 -12.99 -9.88 0.93
CA PHE A 46 -12.71 -10.82 -0.16
C PHE A 46 -11.87 -10.13 -1.26
N GLY A 47 -10.78 -10.78 -1.63
CA GLY A 47 -9.92 -10.33 -2.72
C GLY A 47 -10.54 -10.55 -4.11
N ALA A 48 -9.85 -10.07 -5.13
CA ALA A 48 -10.27 -10.17 -6.53
C ALA A 48 -10.37 -11.61 -7.04
N HIS A 49 -9.61 -12.54 -6.41
CA HIS A 49 -9.61 -13.98 -6.72
C HIS A 49 -10.37 -14.79 -5.65
N ASN A 50 -11.27 -14.12 -4.92
CA ASN A 50 -12.16 -14.74 -3.93
C ASN A 50 -11.45 -15.41 -2.74
N VAL A 51 -10.25 -14.91 -2.37
CA VAL A 51 -9.56 -15.30 -1.14
C VAL A 51 -9.98 -14.35 -0.02
N PRO A 52 -10.64 -14.84 1.05
CA PRO A 52 -10.99 -13.98 2.18
C PRO A 52 -9.79 -13.74 3.08
N VAL A 53 -9.61 -12.48 3.48
CA VAL A 53 -8.64 -12.10 4.51
C VAL A 53 -9.39 -11.50 5.70
N VAL A 54 -9.10 -12.03 6.89
CA VAL A 54 -9.60 -11.45 8.15
C VAL A 54 -8.76 -10.25 8.49
N CYS A 55 -9.39 -9.07 8.58
CA CYS A 55 -8.74 -7.84 8.98
C CYS A 55 -8.59 -7.75 10.50
N ASP A 56 -7.58 -6.99 10.97
CA ASP A 56 -7.36 -6.79 12.40
C ASP A 56 -8.47 -5.92 13.02
N LEU A 57 -9.04 -4.99 12.22
CA LEU A 57 -10.14 -4.10 12.65
C LEU A 57 -10.91 -3.56 11.43
N PRO A 58 -12.18 -3.15 11.61
CA PRO A 58 -12.90 -2.38 10.61
C PRO A 58 -12.34 -0.95 10.53
N VAL A 59 -12.44 -0.33 9.36
CA VAL A 59 -11.88 1.02 9.12
C VAL A 59 -12.52 2.09 10.02
N GLU A 60 -13.75 1.89 10.43
CA GLU A 60 -14.50 2.82 11.28
C GLU A 60 -13.95 2.89 12.73
N GLU A 61 -13.23 1.87 13.18
CA GLU A 61 -12.62 1.80 14.52
C GLU A 61 -11.15 2.25 14.53
N LEU A 62 -10.64 2.72 13.38
CA LEU A 62 -9.24 3.03 13.20
C LEU A 62 -8.86 4.36 13.84
N ASP A 63 -7.94 4.32 14.80
CA ASP A 63 -7.18 5.51 15.23
C ASP A 63 -6.01 5.75 14.27
N LEU A 64 -6.06 6.85 13.53
CA LEU A 64 -5.06 7.21 12.54
C LEU A 64 -3.74 7.76 13.15
N SER A 65 -3.58 7.74 14.46
CA SER A 65 -2.38 8.27 15.11
C SER A 65 -1.18 7.33 15.05
N GLY A 66 0.01 7.91 14.89
CA GLY A 66 1.28 7.23 15.09
C GLY A 66 1.66 6.20 14.03
N PHE A 67 1.06 6.20 12.84
CA PHE A 67 1.53 5.39 11.72
C PHE A 67 2.68 6.08 10.98
N ASP A 68 3.73 5.31 10.72
CA ASP A 68 4.90 5.72 9.93
C ASP A 68 4.74 5.39 8.44
N LEU A 69 3.76 4.54 8.12
CA LEU A 69 3.50 4.05 6.77
C LEU A 69 2.02 3.73 6.59
N VAL A 70 1.49 4.09 5.41
CA VAL A 70 0.20 3.61 4.90
C VAL A 70 0.38 2.93 3.54
N TYR A 71 -0.32 1.83 3.33
CA TYR A 71 -0.22 1.01 2.13
C TYR A 71 -1.60 0.70 1.53
N PHE A 72 -1.69 0.87 0.22
CA PHE A 72 -2.89 0.60 -0.58
C PHE A 72 -2.58 -0.44 -1.65
N PRO A 73 -3.11 -1.68 -1.55
CA PRO A 73 -3.06 -2.66 -2.62
C PRO A 73 -3.99 -2.26 -3.78
N GLY A 74 -3.68 -2.74 -4.97
CA GLY A 74 -4.55 -2.62 -6.12
C GLY A 74 -5.66 -3.66 -6.14
N GLY A 75 -5.97 -4.14 -7.33
CA GLY A 75 -7.15 -4.97 -7.58
C GLY A 75 -8.39 -4.14 -7.86
N MET A 76 -9.33 -4.74 -8.59
CA MET A 76 -10.60 -4.09 -8.94
C MET A 76 -11.77 -4.95 -8.47
N PRO A 77 -12.80 -4.36 -7.83
CA PRO A 77 -12.99 -2.91 -7.59
C PRO A 77 -12.29 -2.36 -6.34
N GLY A 78 -11.38 -3.13 -5.69
CA GLY A 78 -10.74 -2.77 -4.42
C GLY A 78 -10.14 -1.35 -4.41
N ALA A 79 -9.32 -1.01 -5.40
CA ALA A 79 -8.70 0.31 -5.50
C ALA A 79 -9.73 1.46 -5.61
N VAL A 80 -10.85 1.23 -6.33
CA VAL A 80 -11.94 2.21 -6.42
C VAL A 80 -12.66 2.37 -5.08
N ASN A 81 -12.90 1.26 -4.39
CA ASN A 81 -13.52 1.28 -3.06
C ASN A 81 -12.63 2.06 -2.06
N LEU A 82 -11.32 1.86 -2.10
CA LEU A 82 -10.35 2.60 -1.28
C LEU A 82 -10.32 4.10 -1.64
N ALA A 83 -10.32 4.44 -2.93
CA ALA A 83 -10.33 5.83 -3.40
C ALA A 83 -11.62 6.59 -3.04
N SER A 84 -12.72 5.86 -2.82
CA SER A 84 -14.01 6.42 -2.41
C SER A 84 -14.18 6.47 -0.88
N CYS A 85 -13.26 5.91 -0.11
CA CYS A 85 -13.31 5.88 1.35
C CYS A 85 -12.60 7.11 1.95
N GLY A 86 -13.35 8.03 2.56
CA GLY A 86 -12.79 9.25 3.16
C GLY A 86 -11.71 8.96 4.21
N LEU A 87 -11.89 7.93 5.05
CA LEU A 87 -10.89 7.54 6.06
C LEU A 87 -9.57 7.05 5.43
N CYS A 88 -9.63 6.37 4.28
CA CYS A 88 -8.43 5.98 3.53
C CYS A 88 -7.66 7.21 3.02
N LEU A 89 -8.38 8.20 2.47
CA LEU A 89 -7.78 9.44 1.97
C LEU A 89 -7.18 10.27 3.12
N ASP A 90 -7.87 10.35 4.25
CA ASP A 90 -7.39 11.05 5.44
C ASP A 90 -6.16 10.37 6.05
N ALA A 91 -6.12 9.03 6.07
CA ALA A 91 -4.94 8.28 6.49
C ALA A 91 -3.73 8.57 5.60
N ALA A 92 -3.92 8.58 4.27
CA ALA A 92 -2.87 8.92 3.32
C ALA A 92 -2.29 10.31 3.57
N ARG A 93 -3.14 11.33 3.72
CA ARG A 93 -2.73 12.70 4.02
C ARG A 93 -2.00 12.80 5.35
N ARG A 94 -2.57 12.26 6.44
CA ARG A 94 -1.97 12.35 7.79
C ARG A 94 -0.60 11.69 7.85
N VAL A 95 -0.45 10.49 7.27
CA VAL A 95 0.85 9.80 7.24
C VAL A 95 1.85 10.61 6.41
N HIS A 96 1.45 11.14 5.26
CA HIS A 96 2.30 12.00 4.43
C HIS A 96 2.75 13.25 5.19
N ASP A 97 1.83 13.98 5.81
CA ASP A 97 2.07 15.25 6.49
C ASP A 97 2.94 15.06 7.75
N SER A 98 2.87 13.89 8.38
CA SER A 98 3.76 13.52 9.49
C SER A 98 5.16 13.08 9.04
N GLY A 99 5.44 13.06 7.72
CA GLY A 99 6.70 12.61 7.14
C GLY A 99 6.84 11.09 7.00
N GLY A 100 5.73 10.37 7.16
CA GLY A 100 5.66 8.92 6.92
C GLY A 100 5.68 8.56 5.44
N LEU A 101 5.71 7.27 5.13
CA LEU A 101 5.67 6.74 3.77
C LEU A 101 4.24 6.44 3.33
N VAL A 102 3.89 6.87 2.11
CA VAL A 102 2.61 6.55 1.49
C VAL A 102 2.87 5.67 0.27
N CYS A 103 2.34 4.46 0.30
CA CYS A 103 2.64 3.42 -0.67
C CYS A 103 1.38 2.93 -1.39
N ALA A 104 1.46 2.80 -2.71
CA ALA A 104 0.37 2.29 -3.53
C ALA A 104 0.90 1.45 -4.71
N ILE A 105 0.19 0.38 -5.07
CA ILE A 105 0.61 -0.52 -6.16
C ILE A 105 -0.51 -0.72 -7.17
N CYS A 106 -0.15 -1.00 -8.42
CA CYS A 106 -1.07 -1.42 -9.48
C CYS A 106 -2.14 -0.35 -9.78
N ALA A 107 -3.41 -0.63 -9.47
CA ALA A 107 -4.52 0.32 -9.63
C ALA A 107 -4.58 1.38 -8.49
N ALA A 108 -3.96 1.12 -7.34
CA ALA A 108 -4.14 1.93 -6.14
C ALA A 108 -3.55 3.36 -6.18
N PRO A 109 -2.63 3.76 -7.08
CA PRO A 109 -2.25 5.18 -7.19
C PRO A 109 -3.42 6.14 -7.44
N ILE A 110 -4.60 5.66 -7.90
CA ILE A 110 -5.84 6.47 -7.94
C ILE A 110 -6.26 6.95 -6.55
N VAL A 111 -5.91 6.23 -5.47
CA VAL A 111 -6.17 6.64 -4.08
C VAL A 111 -5.31 7.85 -3.73
N LEU A 112 -4.04 7.85 -4.16
CA LEU A 112 -3.11 8.95 -3.92
C LEU A 112 -3.52 10.20 -4.70
N ASP A 113 -4.02 10.04 -5.92
CA ASP A 113 -4.58 11.13 -6.73
C ASP A 113 -5.81 11.73 -6.03
N ALA A 114 -6.75 10.88 -5.61
CA ALA A 114 -7.95 11.31 -4.86
C ALA A 114 -7.61 11.98 -3.52
N ALA A 115 -6.49 11.59 -2.89
CA ALA A 115 -5.97 12.24 -1.69
C ALA A 115 -5.25 13.57 -1.97
N GLY A 116 -4.99 13.93 -3.25
CA GLY A 116 -4.26 15.14 -3.64
C GLY A 116 -2.76 15.06 -3.42
N LEU A 117 -2.19 13.84 -3.37
CA LEU A 117 -0.79 13.62 -3.04
C LEU A 117 0.12 13.43 -4.26
N LEU A 118 -0.42 13.39 -5.47
CA LEU A 118 0.37 13.18 -6.68
C LEU A 118 0.77 14.48 -7.41
N ASP A 119 0.28 15.63 -6.99
CA ASP A 119 0.63 16.88 -7.65
C ASP A 119 2.15 17.14 -7.57
N GLY A 120 2.77 17.33 -8.74
CA GLY A 120 4.23 17.49 -8.87
C GLY A 120 5.07 16.23 -8.57
N MET A 121 4.46 15.07 -8.32
CA MET A 121 5.15 13.83 -8.01
C MET A 121 5.27 12.91 -9.21
N GLU A 122 6.39 12.17 -9.28
CA GLU A 122 6.53 11.02 -10.19
C GLU A 122 5.87 9.78 -9.58
N TYR A 123 5.13 9.03 -10.41
CA TYR A 123 4.50 7.77 -10.00
C TYR A 123 4.54 6.71 -11.10
N THR A 124 4.30 5.47 -10.71
CA THR A 124 3.97 4.37 -11.62
C THR A 124 2.68 3.69 -11.16
N CYS A 125 2.02 3.00 -12.07
CA CYS A 125 0.81 2.23 -11.80
C CYS A 125 0.69 1.08 -12.80
N TYR A 126 -0.36 0.28 -12.69
CA TYR A 126 -0.65 -0.72 -13.71
C TYR A 126 -0.93 -0.04 -15.06
N PRO A 127 -0.34 -0.54 -16.18
CA PRO A 127 -0.49 0.06 -17.50
C PRO A 127 -1.96 0.28 -17.87
N GLY A 128 -2.29 1.50 -18.26
CA GLY A 128 -3.66 1.92 -18.57
C GLY A 128 -4.38 2.66 -17.43
N PHE A 129 -3.97 2.46 -16.18
CA PHE A 129 -4.55 3.19 -15.04
C PHE A 129 -4.06 4.63 -14.94
N GLU A 130 -2.94 4.98 -15.56
CA GLU A 130 -2.48 6.38 -15.66
C GLU A 130 -3.52 7.30 -16.30
N LYS A 131 -4.39 6.75 -17.14
CA LYS A 131 -5.51 7.51 -17.77
C LYS A 131 -6.61 7.91 -16.79
N ARG A 132 -6.63 7.34 -15.60
CA ARG A 132 -7.58 7.61 -14.51
C ARG A 132 -7.01 8.52 -13.43
N ILE A 133 -5.76 8.93 -13.57
CA ILE A 133 -5.01 9.77 -12.63
C ILE A 133 -4.83 11.14 -13.29
N SER A 134 -5.23 12.19 -12.58
CA SER A 134 -5.25 13.55 -13.11
C SER A 134 -3.98 14.34 -12.82
N HIS A 135 -3.24 13.95 -11.79
CA HIS A 135 -2.07 14.67 -11.31
C HIS A 135 -0.82 13.79 -11.31
N GLY A 136 0.34 14.44 -11.29
CA GLY A 136 1.63 13.76 -11.27
C GLY A 136 2.15 13.33 -12.65
N VAL A 137 3.36 12.76 -12.66
CA VAL A 137 4.07 12.33 -13.87
C VAL A 137 4.19 10.81 -13.88
N TYR A 138 3.48 10.16 -14.79
CA TYR A 138 3.58 8.71 -14.98
C TYR A 138 4.91 8.33 -15.60
N THR A 139 5.65 7.41 -14.97
CA THR A 139 7.00 7.00 -15.39
C THR A 139 7.06 5.64 -16.06
N GLY A 140 6.06 4.78 -15.85
CA GLY A 140 6.07 3.40 -16.35
C GLY A 140 7.16 2.50 -15.73
N LYS A 141 7.85 2.95 -14.70
CA LYS A 141 8.88 2.15 -14.00
C LYS A 141 8.24 1.00 -13.22
N PHE A 142 9.04 -0.02 -12.94
CA PHE A 142 8.62 -1.15 -12.11
C PHE A 142 8.27 -0.71 -10.68
N ILE A 143 9.12 0.14 -10.09
CA ILE A 143 8.91 0.84 -8.82
C ILE A 143 9.34 2.29 -9.02
N GLN A 144 8.56 3.23 -8.50
CA GLN A 144 8.86 4.65 -8.50
C GLN A 144 8.80 5.21 -7.08
N LYS A 145 9.84 5.95 -6.72
CA LYS A 145 9.89 6.74 -5.49
C LYS A 145 9.93 8.22 -5.84
N SER A 146 9.09 9.01 -5.19
CA SER A 146 9.06 10.48 -5.28
C SER A 146 8.83 11.04 -3.88
N GLY A 147 9.87 11.59 -3.27
CA GLY A 147 9.79 12.04 -1.87
C GLY A 147 9.42 10.92 -0.89
N ARG A 148 8.25 11.05 -0.27
CA ARG A 148 7.67 10.07 0.65
C ARG A 148 6.63 9.15 0.00
N ILE A 149 6.40 9.30 -1.28
CA ILE A 149 5.48 8.47 -2.05
C ILE A 149 6.25 7.36 -2.76
N LEU A 150 5.79 6.13 -2.60
CA LEU A 150 6.28 4.97 -3.32
C LEU A 150 5.14 4.32 -4.08
N THR A 151 5.37 4.01 -5.35
CA THR A 151 4.40 3.31 -6.18
C THR A 151 5.07 2.16 -6.94
N ALA A 152 4.28 1.14 -7.33
CA ALA A 152 4.75 0.01 -8.11
C ALA A 152 3.72 -0.42 -9.17
N CYS A 153 4.18 -1.11 -10.22
CA CYS A 153 3.39 -1.32 -11.43
C CYS A 153 2.32 -2.42 -11.32
N GLY A 154 2.45 -3.39 -10.42
CA GLY A 154 1.47 -4.48 -10.34
C GLY A 154 1.93 -5.71 -9.57
N PRO A 155 1.16 -6.82 -9.57
CA PRO A 155 1.36 -7.97 -8.68
C PRO A 155 2.76 -8.57 -8.73
N GLY A 156 3.37 -8.62 -9.92
CA GLY A 156 4.73 -9.13 -10.09
C GLY A 156 5.81 -8.30 -9.37
N ALA A 157 5.50 -7.07 -8.96
CA ALA A 157 6.39 -6.20 -8.19
C ALA A 157 6.21 -6.33 -6.67
N ALA A 158 5.19 -7.04 -6.18
CA ALA A 158 4.74 -6.95 -4.78
C ALA A 158 5.86 -7.26 -3.76
N LEU A 159 6.67 -8.30 -3.99
CA LEU A 159 7.77 -8.65 -3.09
C LEU A 159 8.90 -7.62 -3.14
N ASP A 160 9.35 -7.24 -4.34
CA ASP A 160 10.41 -6.25 -4.52
C ASP A 160 9.99 -4.88 -3.96
N PHE A 161 8.73 -4.52 -4.15
CA PHE A 161 8.15 -3.30 -3.61
C PHE A 161 8.13 -3.32 -2.08
N SER A 162 7.75 -4.44 -1.46
CA SER A 162 7.78 -4.60 -0.01
C SER A 162 9.18 -4.43 0.58
N LEU A 163 10.21 -4.95 -0.09
CA LEU A 163 11.60 -4.77 0.30
C LEU A 163 12.07 -3.31 0.09
N GLU A 164 11.59 -2.64 -0.99
CA GLU A 164 11.91 -1.23 -1.24
C GLU A 164 11.26 -0.30 -0.21
N ILE A 165 10.06 -0.64 0.27
CA ILE A 165 9.42 0.05 1.39
C ILE A 165 10.32 0.03 2.63
N LEU A 166 10.89 -1.12 2.99
CA LEU A 166 11.83 -1.22 4.11
C LEU A 166 13.09 -0.37 3.88
N ARG A 167 13.68 -0.42 2.67
CA ARG A 167 14.85 0.41 2.32
C ARG A 167 14.54 1.90 2.48
N SER A 168 13.43 2.32 1.90
CA SER A 168 12.95 3.71 1.97
C SER A 168 12.61 4.17 3.37
N GLY A 169 12.22 3.24 4.24
CA GLY A 169 11.95 3.46 5.67
C GLY A 169 13.19 3.43 6.57
N GLY A 170 14.40 3.41 5.99
CA GLY A 170 15.66 3.42 6.76
C GLY A 170 16.06 2.06 7.34
N MET A 171 15.56 0.95 6.76
CA MET A 171 15.81 -0.43 7.21
C MET A 171 16.54 -1.26 6.12
N GLY A 172 17.42 -0.63 5.34
CA GLY A 172 18.05 -1.23 4.17
C GLY A 172 18.85 -2.51 4.45
N ALA A 173 19.61 -2.55 5.54
CA ALA A 173 20.37 -3.75 5.94
C ALA A 173 19.43 -4.94 6.25
N LEU A 174 18.34 -4.67 6.96
CA LEU A 174 17.34 -5.69 7.27
C LEU A 174 16.59 -6.15 6.01
N ALA A 175 16.28 -5.22 5.09
CA ALA A 175 15.66 -5.57 3.81
C ALA A 175 16.53 -6.54 3.00
N SER A 176 17.85 -6.34 2.98
CA SER A 176 18.78 -7.27 2.31
C SER A 176 18.83 -8.64 3.00
N GLN A 177 18.88 -8.66 4.33
CA GLN A 177 18.86 -9.91 5.10
C GLN A 177 17.55 -10.68 4.87
N LEU A 178 16.41 -10.01 4.85
CA LEU A 178 15.11 -10.63 4.57
C LEU A 178 15.03 -11.14 3.13
N ALA A 179 15.54 -10.38 2.15
CA ALA A 179 15.59 -10.83 0.76
C ALA A 179 16.37 -12.14 0.61
N ASP A 180 17.53 -12.26 1.28
CA ASP A 180 18.31 -13.50 1.29
C ASP A 180 17.55 -14.65 1.98
N GLY A 181 16.96 -14.40 3.15
CA GLY A 181 16.22 -15.41 3.93
C GLY A 181 14.92 -15.88 3.25
N MET A 182 14.31 -15.02 2.44
CA MET A 182 13.11 -15.32 1.65
C MET A 182 13.44 -15.87 0.26
N MET A 183 14.71 -16.05 -0.09
CA MET A 183 15.16 -16.49 -1.42
C MET A 183 14.65 -15.58 -2.54
N ALA A 184 14.43 -14.29 -2.25
CA ALA A 184 14.02 -13.32 -3.23
C ALA A 184 15.13 -13.13 -4.29
N ARG A 185 14.74 -12.97 -5.56
CA ARG A 185 15.72 -12.78 -6.65
C ARG A 185 16.53 -11.50 -6.38
N ARG A 186 17.82 -11.61 -6.61
CA ARG A 186 18.78 -10.48 -6.58
C ARG A 186 18.80 -9.75 -7.89
#